data_f78df2adcf50a8f8f9bf3ecc36f2506d
#
_entry.id   f78df2adcf50a8f8f9bf3ecc36f2506d
#
_cell.length_a   1.000
_cell.length_b   1.000
_cell.length_c   1.000
_cell.angle_alpha   90.00
_cell.angle_beta   90.00
_cell.angle_gamma   90.00
#
_symmetry.space_group_name_H-M   'P 1'
#
loop_
_entity.id
_entity.type
_entity.pdbx_description
1 polymer ?
#
loop_
_entity_poly.entity_id
_entity_poly.type
_entity_poly.pdbx_seq_one_letter_code
_entity_poly.pdbx_strand_id
1 'polypeptide(L)'
;MGQLTRALIPLGYTLPIVPELDDLTVGGMINGCGVESSGRKYGLFQHICQSFEIVTATGELVVASKEPKSEHHSLFYGIPWSHGSLGFLVAATLRIIPCQKYVRLTYIPCYSHKEMGKKLREECEKVENEFVEGLQFNKDEGVLMTGRFADTLPKNAVYNPIGRFWKPWFFKHVESFLDVKQVVVEYIPLRDYYHRHSRSIFWEIQDLIPFGNNPLFRYFLGWASPPKISLLKITTPGPIKNLYDRHHVLQDLLIPASNLEEAIRVLDYEVEIYPLWLCPFILPSQPGMLRNRSGQNKLYVDIGVYGNSTLPKYEPVKSTRKLEKYVREVQGFQLLYADCYQTREEFWEMFDSSLYDWLRAKYDCKTAFPSVYEKVCRFARD
;
A
#
# COMPACT_ATOMS: atom_id res chain seq x y z
N MET A 1 9.96 6.81 -5.34
CA MET A 1 8.78 7.71 -5.51
C MET A 1 9.13 9.16 -5.23
N GLY A 2 9.82 9.49 -4.15
CA GLY A 2 10.19 10.88 -3.80
C GLY A 2 10.98 11.65 -4.84
N GLN A 3 11.78 10.99 -5.69
CA GLN A 3 12.46 11.62 -6.83
C GLN A 3 11.47 12.02 -7.94
N LEU A 4 10.51 11.16 -8.27
CA LEU A 4 9.48 11.45 -9.28
C LEU A 4 8.58 12.60 -8.87
N THR A 5 8.08 12.61 -7.63
CA THR A 5 7.26 13.72 -7.13
C THR A 5 8.02 15.05 -7.12
N ARG A 6 9.32 15.03 -6.80
CA ARG A 6 10.18 16.21 -6.85
C ARG A 6 10.37 16.74 -8.26
N ALA A 7 10.45 15.85 -9.25
CA ALA A 7 10.64 16.23 -10.64
C ALA A 7 9.33 16.70 -11.31
N LEU A 8 8.21 16.03 -11.05
CA LEU A 8 6.95 16.25 -11.78
C LEU A 8 6.12 17.42 -11.21
N ILE A 9 5.99 17.53 -9.89
CA ILE A 9 5.11 18.53 -9.25
C ILE A 9 5.45 19.97 -9.67
N PRO A 10 6.73 20.41 -9.71
CA PRO A 10 7.07 21.75 -10.18
C PRO A 10 6.67 22.05 -11.63
N LEU A 11 6.48 20.98 -12.44
CA LEU A 11 6.02 21.07 -13.83
C LEU A 11 4.49 21.06 -13.95
N GLY A 12 3.76 20.99 -12.84
CA GLY A 12 2.30 20.92 -12.81
C GLY A 12 1.72 19.52 -13.06
N TYR A 13 2.53 18.46 -12.94
CA TYR A 13 2.13 17.08 -13.16
C TYR A 13 2.43 16.18 -11.97
N THR A 14 1.73 15.04 -11.92
CA THR A 14 1.96 13.97 -10.96
C THR A 14 1.63 12.61 -11.58
N LEU A 15 1.97 11.52 -10.87
CA LEU A 15 1.43 10.19 -11.18
C LEU A 15 0.00 10.08 -10.62
N PRO A 16 -0.90 9.33 -11.29
CA PRO A 16 -2.23 9.05 -10.74
C PRO A 16 -2.19 8.26 -9.42
N ILE A 17 -1.20 7.39 -9.25
CA ILE A 17 -0.92 6.63 -8.03
C ILE A 17 0.49 6.97 -7.56
N VAL A 18 0.60 7.54 -6.36
CA VAL A 18 1.89 7.88 -5.72
C VAL A 18 1.92 7.17 -4.35
N PRO A 19 2.51 5.97 -4.26
CA PRO A 19 2.63 5.29 -2.98
C PRO A 19 3.33 6.16 -1.92
N GLU A 20 2.84 6.08 -0.71
CA GLU A 20 3.01 7.03 0.41
C GLU A 20 4.43 7.17 0.95
N LEU A 21 5.29 6.17 0.75
CA LEU A 21 6.68 6.23 1.20
C LEU A 21 7.59 6.72 0.07
N ASP A 22 8.40 7.74 0.34
CA ASP A 22 9.23 8.40 -0.67
C ASP A 22 10.42 7.55 -1.15
N ASP A 23 10.86 6.57 -0.35
CA ASP A 23 11.96 5.65 -0.69
C ASP A 23 11.53 4.47 -1.60
N LEU A 24 10.24 4.28 -1.86
CA LEU A 24 9.76 3.19 -2.73
C LEU A 24 10.25 3.37 -4.17
N THR A 25 10.60 2.25 -4.81
CA THR A 25 11.10 2.24 -6.18
C THR A 25 10.01 1.90 -7.19
N VAL A 26 10.09 2.46 -8.39
CA VAL A 26 9.15 2.16 -9.50
C VAL A 26 9.15 0.65 -9.81
N GLY A 27 10.33 0.05 -9.91
CA GLY A 27 10.44 -1.39 -10.20
C GLY A 27 9.82 -2.27 -9.11
N GLY A 28 9.96 -1.88 -7.82
CA GLY A 28 9.33 -2.57 -6.70
C GLY A 28 7.81 -2.48 -6.75
N MET A 29 7.26 -1.28 -7.08
CA MET A 29 5.82 -1.08 -7.20
C MET A 29 5.20 -1.85 -8.37
N ILE A 30 5.93 -2.04 -9.46
CA ILE A 30 5.46 -2.80 -10.62
C ILE A 30 5.53 -4.30 -10.35
N ASN A 31 6.67 -4.80 -9.91
CA ASN A 31 6.87 -6.25 -9.67
C ASN A 31 6.16 -6.78 -8.42
N GLY A 32 5.98 -5.93 -7.43
CA GLY A 32 5.19 -6.20 -6.23
C GLY A 32 3.80 -5.55 -6.33
N CYS A 33 3.52 -4.62 -5.45
CA CYS A 33 2.27 -3.86 -5.45
C CYS A 33 2.53 -2.40 -5.03
N GLY A 34 1.69 -1.49 -5.48
CA GLY A 34 1.57 -0.13 -4.98
C GLY A 34 0.11 0.25 -4.87
N VAL A 35 -0.33 0.49 -3.63
CA VAL A 35 -1.67 0.99 -3.29
C VAL A 35 -1.54 2.43 -2.84
N GLU A 36 -2.56 3.25 -3.02
CA GLU A 36 -2.63 4.62 -2.50
C GLU A 36 -4.08 5.11 -2.46
N SER A 37 -4.31 6.13 -1.68
CA SER A 37 -5.63 6.74 -1.43
C SER A 37 -6.37 7.23 -2.69
N SER A 38 -5.68 7.43 -3.81
CA SER A 38 -6.27 7.66 -5.14
C SER A 38 -6.69 6.37 -5.86
N GLY A 39 -6.43 5.20 -5.27
CA GLY A 39 -6.69 3.87 -5.84
C GLY A 39 -8.15 3.63 -6.19
N ARG A 40 -9.08 4.24 -5.46
CA ARG A 40 -10.51 4.18 -5.79
C ARG A 40 -10.83 4.68 -7.20
N LYS A 41 -9.98 5.53 -7.77
CA LYS A 41 -10.15 6.14 -9.11
C LYS A 41 -9.24 5.53 -10.15
N TYR A 42 -8.02 5.16 -9.77
CA TYR A 42 -6.96 4.74 -10.70
C TYR A 42 -6.52 3.30 -10.54
N GLY A 43 -7.02 2.59 -9.52
CA GLY A 43 -6.62 1.23 -9.21
C GLY A 43 -5.28 1.14 -8.47
N LEU A 44 -4.48 0.14 -8.81
CA LEU A 44 -3.14 -0.09 -8.27
C LEU A 44 -2.07 0.53 -9.17
N PHE A 45 -0.82 0.58 -8.70
CA PHE A 45 0.29 1.21 -9.44
C PHE A 45 0.49 0.63 -10.85
N GLN A 46 0.31 -0.68 -11.04
CA GLN A 46 0.42 -1.30 -12.36
C GLN A 46 -0.60 -0.76 -13.38
N HIS A 47 -1.75 -0.26 -12.94
CA HIS A 47 -2.80 0.24 -13.84
C HIS A 47 -2.47 1.61 -14.47
N ILE A 48 -1.47 2.31 -13.94
CA ILE A 48 -0.97 3.56 -14.54
C ILE A 48 0.19 3.33 -15.51
N CYS A 49 0.68 2.09 -15.64
CA CYS A 49 1.73 1.73 -16.59
C CYS A 49 1.20 1.64 -18.02
N GLN A 50 2.04 1.94 -19.00
CA GLN A 50 1.75 1.88 -20.44
C GLN A 50 2.58 0.79 -21.12
N SER A 51 3.87 0.67 -20.74
CA SER A 51 4.79 -0.34 -21.26
C SER A 51 5.91 -0.62 -20.28
N PHE A 52 6.56 -1.76 -20.46
CA PHE A 52 7.72 -2.21 -19.72
C PHE A 52 8.82 -2.64 -20.69
N GLU A 53 10.07 -2.32 -20.38
CA GLU A 53 11.24 -2.91 -21.01
C GLU A 53 11.77 -4.02 -20.10
N ILE A 54 11.86 -5.22 -20.65
CA ILE A 54 12.17 -6.45 -19.91
C ILE A 54 13.33 -7.18 -20.57
N VAL A 55 14.36 -7.52 -19.81
CA VAL A 55 15.37 -8.49 -20.24
C VAL A 55 14.85 -9.89 -19.90
N THR A 56 14.64 -10.72 -20.92
CA THR A 56 14.10 -12.08 -20.80
C THR A 56 15.15 -13.06 -20.27
N ALA A 57 14.75 -14.31 -20.04
CA ALA A 57 15.67 -15.38 -19.62
C ALA A 57 16.77 -15.67 -20.63
N THR A 58 16.55 -15.39 -21.92
CA THR A 58 17.52 -15.54 -23.00
C THR A 58 18.48 -14.34 -23.15
N GLY A 59 18.31 -13.29 -22.34
CA GLY A 59 19.09 -12.05 -22.43
C GLY A 59 18.58 -11.06 -23.48
N GLU A 60 17.46 -11.35 -24.13
CA GLU A 60 16.83 -10.46 -25.09
C GLU A 60 16.09 -9.32 -24.38
N LEU A 61 16.23 -8.08 -24.87
CA LEU A 61 15.45 -6.94 -24.45
C LEU A 61 14.15 -6.84 -25.25
N VAL A 62 13.02 -6.99 -24.59
CA VAL A 62 11.68 -6.89 -25.19
C VAL A 62 10.88 -5.74 -24.60
N VAL A 63 9.96 -5.17 -25.38
CA VAL A 63 9.02 -4.13 -24.95
C VAL A 63 7.63 -4.73 -24.81
N ALA A 64 7.20 -4.94 -23.58
CA ALA A 64 5.83 -5.36 -23.26
C ALA A 64 4.92 -4.14 -23.12
N SER A 65 3.83 -4.09 -23.88
CA SER A 65 2.90 -2.95 -23.90
C SER A 65 1.46 -3.40 -23.73
N LYS A 66 0.63 -2.53 -23.16
CA LYS A 66 -0.81 -2.76 -23.06
C LYS A 66 -1.55 -2.67 -24.40
N GLU A 67 -0.90 -2.19 -25.44
CA GLU A 67 -1.49 -2.11 -26.79
C GLU A 67 -1.78 -3.50 -27.36
N PRO A 68 -3.04 -3.83 -27.75
CA PRO A 68 -3.43 -5.19 -28.16
C PRO A 68 -2.62 -5.79 -29.32
N LYS A 69 -2.05 -4.94 -30.16
CA LYS A 69 -1.22 -5.35 -31.30
C LYS A 69 0.26 -5.57 -30.94
N SER A 70 0.66 -5.30 -29.70
CA SER A 70 2.03 -5.54 -29.25
C SER A 70 2.32 -7.04 -29.23
N GLU A 71 3.46 -7.45 -29.76
CA GLU A 71 3.94 -8.84 -29.73
C GLU A 71 4.00 -9.41 -28.31
N HIS A 72 4.42 -8.57 -27.35
CA HIS A 72 4.57 -8.95 -25.95
C HIS A 72 3.41 -8.43 -25.06
N HIS A 73 2.21 -8.22 -25.65
CA HIS A 73 1.03 -7.74 -24.94
C HIS A 73 0.70 -8.56 -23.67
N SER A 74 0.72 -9.88 -23.78
CA SER A 74 0.44 -10.77 -22.64
C SER A 74 1.47 -10.63 -21.52
N LEU A 75 2.75 -10.37 -21.87
CA LEU A 75 3.81 -10.16 -20.88
C LEU A 75 3.55 -8.89 -20.05
N PHE A 76 2.98 -7.85 -20.67
CA PHE A 76 2.60 -6.62 -19.94
C PHE A 76 1.70 -6.92 -18.74
N TYR A 77 0.72 -7.81 -18.89
CA TYR A 77 -0.18 -8.19 -17.78
C TYR A 77 0.42 -9.21 -16.83
N GLY A 78 1.49 -9.92 -17.23
CA GLY A 78 2.16 -10.90 -16.37
C GLY A 78 3.23 -10.31 -15.45
N ILE A 79 3.86 -9.18 -15.83
CA ILE A 79 4.94 -8.56 -15.06
C ILE A 79 4.49 -8.08 -13.68
N PRO A 80 3.34 -7.38 -13.51
CA PRO A 80 2.86 -7.03 -12.18
C PRO A 80 2.68 -8.27 -11.28
N TRP A 81 3.13 -8.17 -10.04
CA TRP A 81 3.09 -9.24 -9.02
C TRP A 81 4.01 -10.44 -9.28
N SER A 82 4.77 -10.44 -10.37
CA SER A 82 5.69 -11.55 -10.69
C SER A 82 6.97 -11.56 -9.85
N HIS A 83 7.25 -10.51 -9.09
CA HIS A 83 8.48 -10.35 -8.30
C HIS A 83 9.76 -10.64 -9.09
N GLY A 84 9.77 -10.27 -10.39
CA GLY A 84 10.90 -10.49 -11.29
C GLY A 84 11.15 -11.95 -11.64
N SER A 85 10.12 -12.81 -11.60
CA SER A 85 10.22 -14.22 -12.00
C SER A 85 9.90 -14.46 -13.49
N LEU A 86 9.53 -13.39 -14.23
CA LEU A 86 9.26 -13.41 -15.67
C LEU A 86 10.30 -12.65 -16.51
N GLY A 87 11.31 -12.06 -15.88
CA GLY A 87 12.35 -11.29 -16.51
C GLY A 87 12.84 -10.15 -15.61
N PHE A 88 13.86 -9.47 -16.07
CA PHE A 88 14.45 -8.34 -15.37
C PHE A 88 13.89 -7.02 -15.91
N LEU A 89 13.09 -6.31 -15.10
CA LEU A 89 12.49 -5.03 -15.44
C LEU A 89 13.56 -3.94 -15.49
N VAL A 90 13.74 -3.32 -16.66
CA VAL A 90 14.77 -2.28 -16.91
C VAL A 90 14.17 -0.89 -16.91
N ALA A 91 13.03 -0.71 -17.59
CA ALA A 91 12.34 0.57 -17.71
C ALA A 91 10.82 0.41 -17.74
N ALA A 92 10.12 1.49 -17.46
CA ALA A 92 8.66 1.55 -17.54
C ALA A 92 8.20 2.92 -18.02
N THR A 93 7.17 2.94 -18.88
CA THR A 93 6.45 4.15 -19.27
C THR A 93 5.21 4.28 -18.39
N LEU A 94 5.10 5.41 -17.68
CA LEU A 94 4.03 5.70 -16.74
C LEU A 94 3.16 6.84 -17.25
N ARG A 95 1.84 6.75 -16.99
CA ARG A 95 0.91 7.84 -17.21
C ARG A 95 1.15 8.94 -16.17
N ILE A 96 1.11 10.20 -16.59
CA ILE A 96 1.08 11.37 -15.73
C ILE A 96 -0.26 12.10 -15.90
N ILE A 97 -0.66 12.86 -14.89
CA ILE A 97 -1.86 13.70 -14.88
C ILE A 97 -1.53 15.12 -14.39
N PRO A 98 -2.29 16.15 -14.78
CA PRO A 98 -2.17 17.46 -14.15
C PRO A 98 -2.42 17.39 -12.64
N CYS A 99 -1.70 18.21 -11.88
CA CYS A 99 -1.89 18.32 -10.45
C CYS A 99 -2.03 19.78 -10.01
N GLN A 100 -2.47 19.98 -8.78
CA GLN A 100 -2.56 21.29 -8.14
C GLN A 100 -1.59 21.37 -6.95
N LYS A 101 -1.43 22.56 -6.36
CA LYS A 101 -0.39 22.83 -5.35
C LYS A 101 -0.66 22.15 -4.01
N TYR A 102 -1.94 21.96 -3.69
CA TYR A 102 -2.40 21.50 -2.38
C TYR A 102 -3.40 20.38 -2.52
N VAL A 103 -3.56 19.61 -1.44
CA VAL A 103 -4.70 18.76 -1.18
C VAL A 103 -5.55 19.41 -0.09
N ARG A 104 -6.83 19.68 -0.40
CA ARG A 104 -7.84 19.99 0.60
C ARG A 104 -8.27 18.67 1.22
N LEU A 105 -7.78 18.40 2.43
CA LEU A 105 -8.04 17.17 3.16
C LEU A 105 -9.11 17.39 4.21
N THR A 106 -10.11 16.53 4.24
CA THR A 106 -11.22 16.54 5.19
C THR A 106 -11.07 15.33 6.10
N TYR A 107 -11.07 15.54 7.41
CA TYR A 107 -11.02 14.50 8.45
C TYR A 107 -12.42 14.29 9.01
N ILE A 108 -12.88 13.04 8.98
CA ILE A 108 -14.24 12.65 9.37
C ILE A 108 -14.12 11.60 10.47
N PRO A 109 -14.28 11.95 11.76
CA PRO A 109 -14.28 10.98 12.84
C PRO A 109 -15.40 9.95 12.68
N CYS A 110 -15.10 8.69 13.01
CA CYS A 110 -16.00 7.56 12.99
C CYS A 110 -15.90 6.83 14.31
N TYR A 111 -17.04 6.45 14.89
CA TYR A 111 -17.13 5.88 16.25
C TYR A 111 -17.61 4.42 16.24
N SER A 112 -17.41 3.73 15.13
CA SER A 112 -17.48 2.28 15.01
C SER A 112 -16.90 1.83 13.66
N HIS A 113 -16.39 0.59 13.59
CA HIS A 113 -15.95 -0.02 12.34
C HIS A 113 -17.08 -0.11 11.29
N LYS A 114 -18.35 -0.24 11.74
CA LYS A 114 -19.52 -0.21 10.84
C LYS A 114 -19.70 1.17 10.19
N GLU A 115 -19.60 2.22 10.99
CA GLU A 115 -19.68 3.59 10.50
C GLU A 115 -18.53 3.90 9.54
N MET A 116 -17.30 3.50 9.90
CA MET A 116 -16.12 3.61 9.05
C MET A 116 -16.34 2.94 7.70
N GLY A 117 -16.71 1.65 7.68
CA GLY A 117 -16.91 0.90 6.44
C GLY A 117 -18.04 1.47 5.57
N LYS A 118 -19.15 1.89 6.18
CA LYS A 118 -20.26 2.54 5.48
C LYS A 118 -19.82 3.86 4.82
N LYS A 119 -19.24 4.78 5.62
CA LYS A 119 -18.77 6.08 5.12
C LYS A 119 -17.65 5.93 4.09
N LEU A 120 -16.73 4.99 4.27
CA LEU A 120 -15.66 4.74 3.29
C LEU A 120 -16.23 4.38 1.91
N ARG A 121 -17.23 3.48 1.86
CA ARG A 121 -17.90 3.13 0.59
C ARG A 121 -18.62 4.33 0.00
N GLU A 122 -19.39 5.08 0.80
CA GLU A 122 -20.12 6.30 0.35
C GLU A 122 -19.14 7.36 -0.20
N GLU A 123 -18.01 7.59 0.46
CA GLU A 123 -17.01 8.56 0.01
C GLU A 123 -16.27 8.08 -1.26
N CYS A 124 -16.13 6.77 -1.45
CA CYS A 124 -15.58 6.20 -2.68
C CYS A 124 -16.51 6.43 -3.90
N GLU A 125 -17.82 6.57 -3.73
CA GLU A 125 -18.77 6.84 -4.82
C GLU A 125 -18.72 8.30 -5.28
N LYS A 126 -18.26 9.22 -4.44
CA LYS A 126 -18.22 10.66 -4.75
C LYS A 126 -17.11 10.98 -5.74
N VAL A 127 -17.49 11.39 -6.94
CA VAL A 127 -16.56 11.68 -8.05
C VAL A 127 -15.54 12.77 -7.70
N GLU A 128 -15.93 13.73 -6.88
CA GLU A 128 -15.08 14.84 -6.46
C GLU A 128 -13.94 14.44 -5.52
N ASN A 129 -14.01 13.28 -4.85
CA ASN A 129 -12.92 12.82 -4.01
C ASN A 129 -11.80 12.24 -4.88
N GLU A 130 -10.64 12.87 -4.90
CA GLU A 130 -9.45 12.34 -5.54
C GLU A 130 -8.80 11.27 -4.66
N PHE A 131 -8.79 11.50 -3.36
CA PHE A 131 -8.15 10.66 -2.35
C PHE A 131 -9.16 10.22 -1.30
N VAL A 132 -9.13 8.94 -0.93
CA VAL A 132 -9.93 8.37 0.17
C VAL A 132 -9.07 7.37 0.92
N GLU A 133 -8.95 7.52 2.24
CA GLU A 133 -8.28 6.57 3.12
C GLU A 133 -8.85 6.65 4.53
N GLY A 134 -8.64 5.63 5.34
CA GLY A 134 -9.03 5.62 6.75
C GLY A 134 -7.89 5.17 7.64
N LEU A 135 -7.86 5.68 8.88
CA LEU A 135 -7.07 5.12 9.98
C LEU A 135 -8.03 4.67 11.08
N GLN A 136 -8.05 3.37 11.35
CA GLN A 136 -8.81 2.79 12.45
C GLN A 136 -7.88 2.65 13.65
N PHE A 137 -8.09 3.44 14.71
CA PHE A 137 -7.16 3.52 15.84
C PHE A 137 -7.41 2.47 16.92
N ASN A 138 -8.63 1.97 17.00
CA ASN A 138 -9.05 0.84 17.83
C ASN A 138 -10.35 0.26 17.25
N LYS A 139 -10.92 -0.77 17.90
CA LYS A 139 -12.14 -1.43 17.40
C LYS A 139 -13.37 -0.51 17.26
N ASP A 140 -13.39 0.61 17.99
CA ASP A 140 -14.55 1.50 18.07
C ASP A 140 -14.31 2.85 17.37
N GLU A 141 -13.06 3.30 17.19
CA GLU A 141 -12.76 4.65 16.74
C GLU A 141 -11.76 4.69 15.58
N GLY A 142 -12.04 5.56 14.63
CA GLY A 142 -11.18 5.82 13.49
C GLY A 142 -11.47 7.18 12.85
N VAL A 143 -10.64 7.56 11.89
CA VAL A 143 -10.82 8.78 11.11
C VAL A 143 -10.77 8.43 9.63
N LEU A 144 -11.86 8.70 8.92
CA LEU A 144 -11.90 8.64 7.47
C LEU A 144 -11.40 9.99 6.93
N MET A 145 -10.58 9.93 5.91
CA MET A 145 -10.03 11.10 5.23
C MET A 145 -10.42 11.11 3.77
N THR A 146 -10.87 12.29 3.29
CA THR A 146 -11.15 12.51 1.88
C THR A 146 -10.41 13.74 1.37
N GLY A 147 -9.79 13.63 0.20
CA GLY A 147 -8.95 14.68 -0.35
C GLY A 147 -9.33 15.09 -1.76
N ARG A 148 -9.14 16.37 -2.06
CA ARG A 148 -9.32 16.95 -3.40
C ARG A 148 -8.13 17.86 -3.72
N PHE A 149 -7.75 17.92 -4.98
CA PHE A 149 -6.78 18.91 -5.43
C PHE A 149 -7.28 20.34 -5.19
N ALA A 150 -6.39 21.25 -4.84
CA ALA A 150 -6.66 22.67 -4.65
C ALA A 150 -5.48 23.54 -5.12
N ASP A 151 -5.75 24.54 -5.93
CA ASP A 151 -4.73 25.47 -6.44
C ASP A 151 -4.42 26.61 -5.49
N THR A 152 -5.43 27.05 -4.74
CA THR A 152 -5.39 28.25 -3.91
C THR A 152 -5.79 27.93 -2.47
N LEU A 153 -5.28 28.72 -1.55
CA LEU A 153 -5.68 28.71 -0.15
C LEU A 153 -6.76 29.76 0.09
N PRO A 154 -7.97 29.39 0.55
CA PRO A 154 -8.96 30.35 1.03
C PRO A 154 -8.37 31.23 2.15
N LYS A 155 -8.87 32.44 2.31
CA LYS A 155 -8.35 33.43 3.28
C LYS A 155 -8.27 32.90 4.72
N ASN A 156 -9.20 32.02 5.09
CA ASN A 156 -9.26 31.42 6.44
C ASN A 156 -8.90 29.93 6.44
N ALA A 157 -8.15 29.46 5.43
CA ALA A 157 -7.75 28.06 5.35
C ALA A 157 -6.75 27.69 6.43
N VAL A 158 -6.93 26.52 7.02
CA VAL A 158 -5.92 25.90 7.89
C VAL A 158 -4.86 25.28 6.99
N TYR A 159 -3.71 25.92 6.90
CA TYR A 159 -2.56 25.43 6.14
C TYR A 159 -1.67 24.55 7.01
N ASN A 160 -1.46 23.30 6.61
CA ASN A 160 -0.68 22.31 7.35
C ASN A 160 0.46 21.71 6.51
N PRO A 161 1.70 22.20 6.61
CA PRO A 161 2.87 21.58 6.00
C PRO A 161 3.33 20.37 6.82
N ILE A 162 2.55 19.28 6.79
CA ILE A 162 2.73 18.09 7.64
C ILE A 162 4.06 17.36 7.42
N GLY A 163 4.68 17.54 6.26
CA GLY A 163 6.01 16.98 5.95
C GLY A 163 7.16 17.62 6.73
N ARG A 164 6.96 18.75 7.43
CA ARG A 164 8.02 19.42 8.19
C ARG A 164 8.38 18.65 9.46
N PHE A 165 9.68 18.55 9.77
CA PHE A 165 10.19 17.69 10.86
C PHE A 165 9.65 18.06 12.25
N TRP A 166 9.29 19.32 12.50
CA TRP A 166 8.70 19.77 13.78
C TRP A 166 7.19 19.52 13.90
N LYS A 167 6.52 19.12 12.81
CA LYS A 167 5.11 18.74 12.84
C LYS A 167 4.93 17.36 13.51
N PRO A 168 3.78 17.05 14.09
CA PRO A 168 3.49 15.69 14.56
C PRO A 168 3.61 14.67 13.44
N TRP A 169 3.81 13.42 13.77
CA TRP A 169 3.64 12.34 12.82
C TRP A 169 2.21 12.33 12.30
N PHE A 170 2.04 11.99 11.02
CA PHE A 170 0.74 12.12 10.38
C PHE A 170 -0.35 11.32 11.09
N PHE A 171 -0.11 10.06 11.46
CA PHE A 171 -1.11 9.26 12.16
C PHE A 171 -1.49 9.86 13.54
N LYS A 172 -0.54 10.45 14.29
CA LYS A 172 -0.82 11.15 15.55
C LYS A 172 -1.59 12.45 15.35
N HIS A 173 -1.35 13.13 14.25
CA HIS A 173 -2.14 14.29 13.86
C HIS A 173 -3.58 13.88 13.54
N VAL A 174 -3.76 12.81 12.79
CA VAL A 174 -5.09 12.26 12.47
C VAL A 174 -5.83 11.79 13.72
N GLU A 175 -5.15 11.06 14.62
CA GLU A 175 -5.70 10.59 15.89
C GLU A 175 -6.29 11.73 16.73
N SER A 176 -5.64 12.89 16.76
CA SER A 176 -6.11 14.05 17.53
C SER A 176 -7.49 14.59 17.11
N PHE A 177 -7.99 14.25 15.92
CA PHE A 177 -9.33 14.65 15.49
C PHE A 177 -10.45 13.82 16.14
N LEU A 178 -10.15 12.69 16.76
CA LEU A 178 -11.12 11.95 17.58
C LEU A 178 -11.59 12.77 18.79
N ASP A 179 -10.68 13.55 19.41
CA ASP A 179 -11.01 14.44 20.53
C ASP A 179 -11.86 15.63 20.10
N VAL A 180 -11.67 16.11 18.86
CA VAL A 180 -12.39 17.26 18.32
C VAL A 180 -13.86 16.94 18.05
N LYS A 181 -14.19 15.69 17.75
CA LYS A 181 -15.55 15.16 17.51
C LYS A 181 -16.35 15.88 16.42
N GLN A 182 -15.68 16.53 15.48
CA GLN A 182 -16.31 17.21 14.35
C GLN A 182 -15.45 17.08 13.09
N VAL A 183 -16.05 17.30 11.94
CA VAL A 183 -15.37 17.30 10.66
C VAL A 183 -14.44 18.51 10.58
N VAL A 184 -13.17 18.26 10.26
CA VAL A 184 -12.14 19.29 10.12
C VAL A 184 -11.57 19.28 8.70
N VAL A 185 -11.17 20.43 8.20
CA VAL A 185 -10.58 20.58 6.86
C VAL A 185 -9.26 21.31 6.96
N GLU A 186 -8.25 20.74 6.31
CA GLU A 186 -6.92 21.34 6.18
C GLU A 186 -6.47 21.37 4.72
N TYR A 187 -5.51 22.23 4.43
CA TYR A 187 -4.84 22.33 3.14
C TYR A 187 -3.36 21.94 3.31
N ILE A 188 -2.98 20.85 2.68
CA ILE A 188 -1.66 20.24 2.79
C ILE A 188 -0.92 20.43 1.46
N PRO A 189 0.36 20.85 1.43
CA PRO A 189 1.15 20.84 0.20
C PRO A 189 1.13 19.46 -0.46
N LEU A 190 0.92 19.39 -1.78
CA LEU A 190 0.70 18.14 -2.49
C LEU A 190 1.80 17.11 -2.21
N ARG A 191 3.07 17.51 -2.24
CA ARG A 191 4.17 16.59 -1.96
C ARG A 191 4.19 16.10 -0.52
N ASP A 192 3.83 16.95 0.44
CA ASP A 192 3.74 16.60 1.87
C ASP A 192 2.61 15.57 2.08
N TYR A 193 1.48 15.74 1.37
CA TYR A 193 0.38 14.78 1.40
C TYR A 193 0.79 13.41 0.83
N TYR A 194 1.42 13.39 -0.33
CA TYR A 194 1.86 12.13 -0.92
C TYR A 194 2.78 11.34 0.02
N HIS A 195 3.71 12.00 0.69
CA HIS A 195 4.70 11.34 1.54
C HIS A 195 4.39 11.50 3.05
N ARG A 196 3.10 11.64 3.40
CA ARG A 196 2.63 11.89 4.76
C ARG A 196 3.02 10.81 5.76
N HIS A 197 3.12 9.56 5.33
CA HIS A 197 3.51 8.43 6.16
C HIS A 197 5.02 8.20 6.24
N SER A 198 5.83 8.83 5.37
CA SER A 198 7.28 8.59 5.29
C SER A 198 8.03 8.90 6.59
N ARG A 199 7.62 9.96 7.34
CA ARG A 199 8.32 10.38 8.56
C ARG A 199 8.14 9.42 9.73
N SER A 200 7.08 8.66 9.77
CA SER A 200 6.79 7.69 10.82
C SER A 200 6.76 6.25 10.30
N ILE A 201 6.99 6.06 9.00
CA ILE A 201 6.81 4.77 8.33
C ILE A 201 5.47 4.17 8.79
N PHE A 202 4.37 4.85 8.45
CA PHE A 202 3.07 4.72 9.09
C PHE A 202 3.14 5.04 10.59
N TRP A 203 3.28 4.06 11.46
CA TRP A 203 3.47 4.18 12.92
C TRP A 203 4.63 3.35 13.45
N GLU A 204 5.31 2.58 12.58
CA GLU A 204 6.38 1.66 12.91
C GLU A 204 7.54 2.31 13.69
N ILE A 205 7.88 3.55 13.37
CA ILE A 205 8.95 4.27 14.06
C ILE A 205 8.63 4.52 15.54
N GLN A 206 7.36 4.47 15.95
CA GLN A 206 6.98 4.63 17.35
C GLN A 206 7.49 3.47 18.22
N ASP A 207 7.54 2.26 17.69
CA ASP A 207 8.07 1.10 18.40
C ASP A 207 9.59 1.20 18.61
N LEU A 208 10.28 1.87 17.68
CA LEU A 208 11.74 2.10 17.77
C LEU A 208 12.09 3.35 18.60
N ILE A 209 11.29 4.40 18.49
CA ILE A 209 11.51 5.70 19.16
C ILE A 209 10.17 6.15 19.78
N PRO A 210 9.74 5.59 20.92
CA PRO A 210 8.42 5.87 21.50
C PRO A 210 8.18 7.36 21.83
N PHE A 211 9.24 8.10 22.16
CA PHE A 211 9.20 9.53 22.42
C PHE A 211 9.38 10.42 21.16
N GLY A 212 9.55 9.81 19.98
CA GLY A 212 9.85 10.54 18.73
C GLY A 212 8.79 11.54 18.28
N ASN A 213 7.53 11.36 18.71
CA ASN A 213 6.47 12.35 18.47
C ASN A 213 6.40 13.46 19.56
N ASN A 214 7.21 13.41 20.61
CA ASN A 214 7.25 14.48 21.61
C ASN A 214 7.64 15.82 20.98
N PRO A 215 6.98 16.96 21.29
CA PRO A 215 7.26 18.25 20.68
C PRO A 215 8.73 18.71 20.82
N LEU A 216 9.35 18.49 21.97
CA LEU A 216 10.76 18.86 22.20
C LEU A 216 11.67 17.98 21.33
N PHE A 217 11.44 16.66 21.29
CA PHE A 217 12.22 15.78 20.43
C PHE A 217 12.10 16.19 18.95
N ARG A 218 10.88 16.43 18.46
CA ARG A 218 10.64 16.84 17.07
C ARG A 218 11.37 18.15 16.74
N TYR A 219 11.35 19.12 17.64
CA TYR A 219 11.97 20.42 17.41
C TYR A 219 13.49 20.34 17.37
N PHE A 220 14.12 19.59 18.27
CA PHE A 220 15.59 19.52 18.38
C PHE A 220 16.21 18.40 17.53
N LEU A 221 15.57 17.25 17.40
CA LEU A 221 16.10 16.04 16.77
C LEU A 221 15.25 15.47 15.62
N GLY A 222 14.05 16.02 15.38
CA GLY A 222 13.14 15.52 14.36
C GLY A 222 13.71 15.55 12.94
N TRP A 223 14.66 16.41 12.66
CA TRP A 223 15.37 16.49 11.38
C TRP A 223 16.23 15.25 11.08
N ALA A 224 16.66 14.53 12.10
CA ALA A 224 17.43 13.28 11.98
C ALA A 224 16.54 12.02 11.83
N SER A 225 15.22 12.17 11.94
CA SER A 225 14.24 11.10 11.82
C SER A 225 13.31 11.35 10.61
N PRO A 226 12.96 10.34 9.83
CA PRO A 226 13.35 8.93 9.96
C PRO A 226 14.70 8.64 9.30
N PRO A 227 15.44 7.67 9.81
CA PRO A 227 16.47 7.05 8.99
C PRO A 227 15.78 6.34 7.81
N LYS A 228 16.45 6.32 6.66
CA LYS A 228 15.95 5.59 5.49
C LYS A 228 15.69 4.14 5.86
N ILE A 229 14.60 3.55 5.36
CA ILE A 229 14.26 2.13 5.62
C ILE A 229 15.43 1.20 5.26
N SER A 230 16.12 1.48 4.16
CA SER A 230 17.33 0.76 3.77
C SER A 230 18.43 0.85 4.82
N LEU A 231 18.61 1.99 5.47
CA LEU A 231 19.60 2.20 6.53
C LEU A 231 19.20 1.43 7.80
N LEU A 232 17.94 1.47 8.20
CA LEU A 232 17.40 0.69 9.33
C LEU A 232 17.66 -0.81 9.17
N LYS A 233 17.40 -1.36 7.98
CA LYS A 233 17.66 -2.78 7.68
C LYS A 233 19.13 -3.16 7.83
N ILE A 234 20.06 -2.27 7.51
CA ILE A 234 21.52 -2.52 7.60
C ILE A 234 22.03 -2.32 9.02
N THR A 235 21.47 -1.36 9.76
CA THR A 235 21.99 -0.95 11.08
C THR A 235 21.33 -1.65 12.26
N THR A 236 20.21 -2.37 12.06
CA THR A 236 19.52 -3.10 13.15
C THR A 236 20.35 -4.30 13.58
N PRO A 237 20.80 -4.37 14.88
CA PRO A 237 21.55 -5.52 15.39
C PRO A 237 20.77 -6.82 15.28
N GLY A 238 21.48 -7.93 15.01
CA GLY A 238 20.86 -9.26 14.82
C GLY A 238 19.88 -9.70 15.92
N PRO A 239 20.19 -9.56 17.22
CA PRO A 239 19.25 -9.92 18.29
C PRO A 239 17.95 -9.11 18.25
N ILE A 240 18.02 -7.82 17.95
CA ILE A 240 16.84 -6.94 17.83
C ILE A 240 16.03 -7.33 16.59
N LYS A 241 16.71 -7.60 15.48
CA LYS A 241 16.08 -8.10 14.26
C LYS A 241 15.32 -9.40 14.49
N ASN A 242 15.94 -10.37 15.19
CA ASN A 242 15.31 -11.65 15.52
C ASN A 242 14.11 -11.50 16.47
N LEU A 243 14.13 -10.55 17.40
CA LEU A 243 13.01 -10.26 18.28
C LEU A 243 11.84 -9.61 17.49
N TYR A 244 12.19 -8.67 16.62
CA TYR A 244 11.24 -8.01 15.72
C TYR A 244 10.60 -9.03 14.78
N ASP A 245 11.39 -9.85 14.10
CA ASP A 245 10.89 -10.88 13.15
C ASP A 245 9.98 -11.93 13.82
N ARG A 246 10.07 -12.11 15.16
CA ARG A 246 9.25 -13.11 15.89
C ARG A 246 7.91 -12.58 16.38
N HIS A 247 7.75 -11.30 16.59
CA HIS A 247 6.57 -10.74 17.24
C HIS A 247 5.85 -9.69 16.39
N HIS A 248 6.56 -9.11 15.44
CA HIS A 248 6.04 -8.05 14.59
C HIS A 248 5.24 -8.61 13.42
N VAL A 249 4.04 -8.07 13.25
CA VAL A 249 3.18 -8.34 12.09
C VAL A 249 3.34 -7.22 11.09
N LEU A 250 3.61 -7.59 9.86
CA LEU A 250 3.63 -6.68 8.71
C LEU A 250 2.82 -7.35 7.61
N GLN A 251 1.56 -6.93 7.45
CA GLN A 251 0.63 -7.53 6.50
C GLN A 251 -0.20 -6.44 5.82
N ASP A 252 -0.46 -6.61 4.53
CA ASP A 252 -1.50 -5.89 3.80
C ASP A 252 -2.45 -6.91 3.17
N LEU A 253 -3.72 -6.75 3.49
CA LEU A 253 -4.79 -7.65 3.08
C LEU A 253 -5.77 -6.90 2.17
N LEU A 254 -5.78 -7.26 0.90
CA LEU A 254 -6.67 -6.67 -0.11
C LEU A 254 -8.03 -7.36 -0.05
N ILE A 255 -8.99 -6.77 0.63
CA ILE A 255 -10.29 -7.36 0.93
C ILE A 255 -11.38 -6.67 0.08
N PRO A 256 -12.36 -7.44 -0.49
CA PRO A 256 -13.52 -6.81 -1.10
C PRO A 256 -14.21 -5.86 -0.11
N ALA A 257 -14.53 -4.64 -0.54
CA ALA A 257 -15.06 -3.60 0.35
C ALA A 257 -16.38 -4.00 1.06
N SER A 258 -17.10 -4.98 0.53
CA SER A 258 -18.27 -5.59 1.18
C SER A 258 -17.94 -6.38 2.45
N ASN A 259 -16.70 -6.82 2.60
CA ASN A 259 -16.24 -7.66 3.72
C ASN A 259 -15.39 -6.85 4.74
N LEU A 260 -15.28 -5.51 4.57
CA LEU A 260 -14.40 -4.68 5.38
C LEU A 260 -14.70 -4.79 6.87
N GLU A 261 -15.97 -4.69 7.26
CA GLU A 261 -16.38 -4.73 8.68
C GLU A 261 -16.12 -6.10 9.34
N GLU A 262 -16.22 -7.17 8.55
CA GLU A 262 -15.88 -8.51 9.02
C GLU A 262 -14.35 -8.67 9.11
N ALA A 263 -13.61 -8.19 8.13
CA ALA A 263 -12.15 -8.23 8.14
C ALA A 263 -11.55 -7.53 9.36
N ILE A 264 -12.05 -6.33 9.72
CA ILE A 264 -11.62 -5.62 10.93
C ILE A 264 -11.87 -6.47 12.19
N ARG A 265 -13.03 -7.14 12.29
CA ARG A 265 -13.31 -8.04 13.43
C ARG A 265 -12.40 -9.27 13.47
N VAL A 266 -12.07 -9.84 12.31
CA VAL A 266 -11.14 -10.98 12.22
C VAL A 266 -9.74 -10.53 12.67
N LEU A 267 -9.28 -9.36 12.23
CA LEU A 267 -7.99 -8.79 12.64
C LEU A 267 -7.96 -8.47 14.13
N ASP A 268 -9.02 -7.89 14.69
CA ASP A 268 -9.14 -7.63 16.13
C ASP A 268 -9.04 -8.94 16.94
N TYR A 269 -9.69 -10.01 16.46
CA TYR A 269 -9.67 -11.31 17.15
C TYR A 269 -8.34 -12.07 17.00
N GLU A 270 -7.71 -12.06 15.82
CA GLU A 270 -6.54 -12.91 15.52
C GLU A 270 -5.20 -12.22 15.83
N VAL A 271 -5.14 -10.89 15.82
CA VAL A 271 -3.89 -10.16 16.01
C VAL A 271 -3.98 -8.95 16.94
N GLU A 272 -5.14 -8.32 17.07
CA GLU A 272 -5.38 -7.13 17.91
C GLU A 272 -4.28 -6.07 17.77
N ILE A 273 -4.04 -5.64 16.54
CA ILE A 273 -3.04 -4.61 16.20
C ILE A 273 -3.75 -3.38 15.66
N TYR A 274 -3.38 -2.22 16.19
CA TYR A 274 -3.86 -0.91 15.77
C TYR A 274 -2.73 0.12 15.78
N PRO A 275 -2.82 1.18 14.96
CA PRO A 275 -3.90 1.47 13.99
C PRO A 275 -3.95 0.46 12.82
N LEU A 276 -5.09 0.44 12.09
CA LEU A 276 -5.19 -0.18 10.76
C LEU A 276 -5.25 0.92 9.71
N TRP A 277 -4.53 0.73 8.60
CA TRP A 277 -4.69 1.58 7.42
C TRP A 277 -5.75 0.99 6.49
N LEU A 278 -6.69 1.81 6.05
CA LEU A 278 -7.80 1.40 5.18
C LEU A 278 -7.70 2.20 3.88
N CYS A 279 -7.23 1.57 2.82
CA CYS A 279 -6.97 2.24 1.55
C CYS A 279 -7.81 1.61 0.42
N PRO A 280 -8.90 2.24 -0.01
CA PRO A 280 -9.78 1.70 -1.04
C PRO A 280 -9.18 1.83 -2.44
N PHE A 281 -9.35 0.79 -3.26
CA PHE A 281 -8.97 0.81 -4.66
C PHE A 281 -9.94 0.01 -5.54
N ILE A 282 -10.01 0.38 -6.82
CA ILE A 282 -10.74 -0.39 -7.83
C ILE A 282 -9.79 -1.44 -8.41
N LEU A 283 -10.21 -2.70 -8.36
CA LEU A 283 -9.55 -3.78 -9.07
C LEU A 283 -10.29 -4.05 -10.38
N PRO A 284 -9.71 -3.70 -11.54
CA PRO A 284 -10.29 -3.99 -12.83
C PRO A 284 -10.32 -5.51 -13.10
N SER A 285 -11.28 -5.93 -13.92
CA SER A 285 -11.27 -7.31 -14.44
C SER A 285 -10.30 -7.39 -15.61
N GLN A 286 -9.02 -7.63 -15.30
CA GLN A 286 -7.93 -7.75 -16.28
C GLN A 286 -7.19 -9.08 -16.11
N PRO A 287 -6.47 -9.57 -17.16
CA PRO A 287 -5.54 -10.69 -17.01
C PRO A 287 -4.45 -10.39 -15.97
N GLY A 288 -3.84 -11.43 -15.42
CA GLY A 288 -2.74 -11.34 -14.46
C GLY A 288 -3.00 -12.10 -13.18
N MET A 289 -2.04 -12.09 -12.26
CA MET A 289 -2.14 -12.84 -11.01
C MET A 289 -3.28 -12.35 -10.10
N LEU A 290 -3.52 -11.04 -10.04
CA LEU A 290 -4.69 -10.47 -9.36
C LEU A 290 -5.89 -10.46 -10.29
N ARG A 291 -6.56 -11.56 -10.38
CA ARG A 291 -7.75 -11.64 -11.23
C ARG A 291 -9.02 -11.51 -10.41
N ASN A 292 -9.70 -10.41 -10.59
CA ASN A 292 -11.08 -10.27 -10.13
C ASN A 292 -12.01 -11.17 -10.99
N ARG A 293 -12.51 -12.25 -10.38
CA ARG A 293 -13.31 -13.27 -11.08
C ARG A 293 -14.76 -12.83 -11.38
N SER A 294 -15.18 -11.64 -10.94
CA SER A 294 -16.55 -11.15 -11.17
C SER A 294 -16.82 -10.70 -12.60
N GLY A 295 -15.79 -10.50 -13.42
CA GLY A 295 -15.93 -9.95 -14.79
C GLY A 295 -16.19 -8.45 -14.84
N GLN A 296 -16.31 -7.77 -13.69
CA GLN A 296 -16.55 -6.33 -13.56
C GLN A 296 -15.50 -5.70 -12.65
N ASN A 297 -15.32 -4.39 -12.73
CA ASN A 297 -14.50 -3.67 -11.79
C ASN A 297 -15.12 -3.78 -10.38
N LYS A 298 -14.31 -4.08 -9.38
CA LYS A 298 -14.76 -4.30 -8.00
C LYS A 298 -13.96 -3.42 -7.03
N LEU A 299 -14.64 -2.83 -6.06
CA LEU A 299 -14.01 -2.06 -4.99
C LEU A 299 -13.43 -3.04 -3.95
N TYR A 300 -12.15 -2.87 -3.69
CA TYR A 300 -11.39 -3.52 -2.61
C TYR A 300 -10.90 -2.46 -1.62
N VAL A 301 -10.53 -2.90 -0.44
CA VAL A 301 -9.83 -2.09 0.54
C VAL A 301 -8.56 -2.85 0.92
N ASP A 302 -7.43 -2.18 0.81
CA ASP A 302 -6.20 -2.63 1.42
C ASP A 302 -6.25 -2.31 2.92
N ILE A 303 -6.06 -3.34 3.75
CA ILE A 303 -5.99 -3.21 5.19
C ILE A 303 -4.53 -3.44 5.61
N GLY A 304 -3.82 -2.35 5.87
CA GLY A 304 -2.45 -2.38 6.39
C GLY A 304 -2.45 -2.64 7.89
N VAL A 305 -1.72 -3.68 8.31
CA VAL A 305 -1.62 -4.16 9.69
C VAL A 305 -0.15 -4.22 10.07
N TYR A 306 0.33 -3.26 10.85
CA TYR A 306 1.74 -3.12 11.19
C TYR A 306 1.91 -2.97 12.70
N GLY A 307 2.75 -3.80 13.33
CA GLY A 307 3.07 -3.70 14.75
C GLY A 307 3.10 -5.01 15.49
N ASN A 308 3.15 -4.92 16.82
CA ASN A 308 3.20 -6.07 17.71
C ASN A 308 1.79 -6.39 18.24
N SER A 309 1.42 -7.68 18.20
CA SER A 309 0.14 -8.12 18.75
C SER A 309 0.08 -7.91 20.26
N THR A 310 -1.06 -7.45 20.75
CA THR A 310 -1.35 -7.29 22.19
C THR A 310 -1.93 -8.57 22.81
N LEU A 311 -2.27 -9.57 22.00
CA LEU A 311 -2.85 -10.84 22.48
C LEU A 311 -1.86 -11.65 23.30
N PRO A 312 -2.22 -12.10 24.52
CA PRO A 312 -1.32 -12.81 25.44
C PRO A 312 -0.75 -14.13 24.91
N LYS A 313 -1.42 -14.76 23.94
CA LYS A 313 -1.04 -16.05 23.33
C LYS A 313 -0.93 -15.94 21.81
N TYR A 314 -0.35 -14.85 21.33
CA TYR A 314 -0.14 -14.67 19.92
C TYR A 314 0.91 -15.65 19.36
N GLU A 315 0.54 -16.37 18.31
CA GLU A 315 1.40 -17.27 17.58
C GLU A 315 1.54 -16.78 16.11
N PRO A 316 2.65 -16.12 15.74
CA PRO A 316 2.76 -15.42 14.44
C PRO A 316 2.36 -16.27 13.23
N VAL A 317 2.96 -17.44 13.07
CA VAL A 317 2.69 -18.33 11.92
C VAL A 317 1.22 -18.78 11.91
N LYS A 318 0.68 -19.17 13.06
CA LYS A 318 -0.68 -19.69 13.16
C LYS A 318 -1.72 -18.59 12.89
N SER A 319 -1.54 -17.40 13.46
CA SER A 319 -2.43 -16.27 13.22
C SER A 319 -2.36 -15.81 11.75
N THR A 320 -1.14 -15.69 11.18
CA THR A 320 -0.99 -15.36 9.76
C THR A 320 -1.68 -16.40 8.86
N ARG A 321 -1.52 -17.70 9.13
CA ARG A 321 -2.21 -18.77 8.39
C ARG A 321 -3.74 -18.65 8.43
N LYS A 322 -4.30 -18.22 9.58
CA LYS A 322 -5.75 -17.98 9.69
C LYS A 322 -6.19 -16.76 8.89
N LEU A 323 -5.39 -15.68 8.91
CA LEU A 323 -5.63 -14.50 8.07
C LEU A 323 -5.57 -14.86 6.58
N GLU A 324 -4.56 -15.61 6.14
CA GLU A 324 -4.42 -16.10 4.77
C GLU A 324 -5.63 -16.94 4.33
N LYS A 325 -6.12 -17.83 5.21
CA LYS A 325 -7.33 -18.60 4.96
C LYS A 325 -8.55 -17.69 4.79
N TYR A 326 -8.78 -16.76 5.73
CA TYR A 326 -9.88 -15.79 5.62
C TYR A 326 -9.82 -14.99 4.32
N VAL A 327 -8.63 -14.49 3.95
CA VAL A 327 -8.43 -13.73 2.71
C VAL A 327 -8.85 -14.55 1.48
N ARG A 328 -8.49 -15.85 1.41
CA ARG A 328 -8.94 -16.74 0.32
C ARG A 328 -10.47 -16.93 0.31
N GLU A 329 -11.07 -17.16 1.49
CA GLU A 329 -12.52 -17.38 1.63
C GLU A 329 -13.35 -16.19 1.12
N VAL A 330 -12.86 -14.95 1.33
CA VAL A 330 -13.54 -13.73 0.85
C VAL A 330 -13.09 -13.30 -0.56
N GLN A 331 -12.27 -14.10 -1.24
CA GLN A 331 -11.70 -13.76 -2.55
C GLN A 331 -10.86 -12.46 -2.52
N GLY A 332 -10.12 -12.28 -1.45
CA GLY A 332 -9.11 -11.24 -1.28
C GLY A 332 -7.74 -11.69 -1.78
N PHE A 333 -6.74 -10.84 -1.53
CA PHE A 333 -5.34 -11.07 -1.85
C PHE A 333 -4.45 -10.59 -0.69
N GLN A 334 -3.27 -11.19 -0.54
CA GLN A 334 -2.24 -10.75 0.38
C GLN A 334 -1.11 -10.07 -0.41
N LEU A 335 -0.57 -8.96 0.08
CA LEU A 335 0.63 -8.37 -0.50
C LEU A 335 1.86 -9.26 -0.22
N LEU A 336 2.58 -9.58 -1.29
CA LEU A 336 3.64 -10.60 -1.28
C LEU A 336 5.01 -10.09 -0.76
N TYR A 337 5.10 -8.86 -0.28
CA TYR A 337 6.29 -8.38 0.42
C TYR A 337 6.30 -8.81 1.90
N ALA A 338 5.13 -9.13 2.43
CA ALA A 338 4.91 -9.63 3.78
C ALA A 338 5.21 -11.13 3.89
N ASP A 339 5.27 -11.63 5.12
CA ASP A 339 5.43 -13.06 5.37
C ASP A 339 4.23 -13.85 4.87
N CYS A 340 4.48 -14.82 4.00
CA CYS A 340 3.50 -15.74 3.44
C CYS A 340 3.83 -17.17 3.86
N TYR A 341 2.84 -17.84 4.49
CA TYR A 341 2.96 -19.23 4.96
C TYR A 341 1.99 -20.17 4.24
N GLN A 342 1.53 -19.81 3.04
CA GLN A 342 0.64 -20.62 2.21
C GLN A 342 1.40 -21.81 1.61
N THR A 343 0.71 -22.96 1.46
CA THR A 343 1.18 -24.02 0.57
C THR A 343 1.12 -23.56 -0.88
N ARG A 344 1.73 -24.32 -1.79
CA ARG A 344 1.69 -23.96 -3.23
C ARG A 344 0.26 -23.95 -3.78
N GLU A 345 -0.57 -24.90 -3.33
CA GLU A 345 -1.98 -25.03 -3.72
C GLU A 345 -2.79 -23.82 -3.20
N GLU A 346 -2.65 -23.49 -1.92
CA GLU A 346 -3.32 -22.34 -1.29
C GLU A 346 -2.92 -21.02 -1.94
N PHE A 347 -1.65 -20.87 -2.31
CA PHE A 347 -1.14 -19.69 -3.00
C PHE A 347 -1.83 -19.52 -4.37
N TRP A 348 -1.94 -20.59 -5.16
CA TRP A 348 -2.60 -20.53 -6.46
C TRP A 348 -4.13 -20.59 -6.39
N GLU A 349 -4.71 -20.90 -5.23
CA GLU A 349 -6.12 -20.65 -4.95
C GLU A 349 -6.40 -19.15 -4.79
N MET A 350 -5.49 -18.41 -4.13
CA MET A 350 -5.57 -16.96 -3.95
C MET A 350 -5.30 -16.21 -5.26
N PHE A 351 -4.29 -16.61 -6.02
CA PHE A 351 -3.84 -15.97 -7.25
C PHE A 351 -4.20 -16.81 -8.50
N ASP A 352 -4.28 -16.14 -9.67
CA ASP A 352 -4.50 -16.83 -10.95
C ASP A 352 -3.16 -17.14 -11.63
N SER A 353 -2.80 -18.42 -11.71
CA SER A 353 -1.56 -18.86 -12.35
C SER A 353 -1.64 -18.95 -13.88
N SER A 354 -2.83 -18.89 -14.47
CA SER A 354 -3.04 -19.26 -15.88
C SER A 354 -2.15 -18.50 -16.86
N LEU A 355 -2.17 -17.15 -16.76
CA LEU A 355 -1.30 -16.30 -17.58
C LEU A 355 0.17 -16.44 -17.16
N TYR A 356 0.42 -16.51 -15.87
CA TYR A 356 1.76 -16.58 -15.30
C TYR A 356 2.50 -17.84 -15.76
N ASP A 357 1.90 -19.01 -15.65
CA ASP A 357 2.50 -20.30 -16.04
C ASP A 357 2.75 -20.36 -17.54
N TRP A 358 1.81 -19.86 -18.34
CA TRP A 358 1.97 -19.76 -19.78
C TRP A 358 3.17 -18.85 -20.18
N LEU A 359 3.31 -17.69 -19.53
CA LEU A 359 4.44 -16.77 -19.76
C LEU A 359 5.76 -17.38 -19.32
N ARG A 360 5.81 -18.08 -18.18
CA ARG A 360 7.02 -18.77 -17.74
C ARG A 360 7.49 -19.84 -18.73
N ALA A 361 6.55 -20.53 -19.39
CA ALA A 361 6.85 -21.48 -20.45
C ALA A 361 7.29 -20.76 -21.74
N LYS A 362 6.54 -19.72 -22.18
CA LYS A 362 6.80 -18.99 -23.42
C LYS A 362 8.19 -18.32 -23.44
N TYR A 363 8.63 -17.75 -22.32
CA TYR A 363 9.89 -17.01 -22.20
C TYR A 363 11.01 -17.82 -21.52
N ASP A 364 10.86 -19.14 -21.41
CA ASP A 364 11.82 -20.09 -20.83
C ASP A 364 12.36 -19.65 -19.45
N CYS A 365 11.48 -19.12 -18.60
CA CYS A 365 11.87 -18.52 -17.33
C CYS A 365 12.30 -19.55 -16.27
N LYS A 366 12.01 -20.85 -16.45
CA LYS A 366 12.17 -21.88 -15.40
C LYS A 366 13.62 -22.08 -14.97
N THR A 367 14.55 -21.95 -15.90
CA THR A 367 15.99 -22.14 -15.65
C THR A 367 16.68 -20.90 -15.12
N ALA A 368 16.18 -19.70 -15.47
CA ALA A 368 16.82 -18.44 -15.16
C ALA A 368 16.27 -17.78 -13.87
N PHE A 369 14.99 -18.01 -13.55
CA PHE A 369 14.34 -17.32 -12.45
C PHE A 369 13.53 -18.30 -11.58
N PRO A 370 13.68 -18.27 -10.24
CA PRO A 370 12.75 -18.95 -9.33
C PRO A 370 11.31 -18.51 -9.58
N SER A 371 10.33 -19.37 -9.30
CA SER A 371 8.92 -18.97 -9.38
C SER A 371 8.57 -17.92 -8.34
N VAL A 372 7.48 -17.17 -8.56
CA VAL A 372 7.03 -16.19 -7.57
C VAL A 372 6.77 -16.85 -6.22
N TYR A 373 6.16 -18.04 -6.19
CA TYR A 373 5.92 -18.80 -4.97
C TYR A 373 7.23 -19.07 -4.21
N GLU A 374 8.27 -19.57 -4.89
CA GLU A 374 9.58 -19.84 -4.31
C GLU A 374 10.27 -18.57 -3.78
N LYS A 375 9.98 -17.42 -4.36
CA LYS A 375 10.56 -16.14 -3.91
C LYS A 375 9.87 -15.55 -2.69
N VAL A 376 8.57 -15.75 -2.52
CA VAL A 376 7.77 -15.01 -1.52
C VAL A 376 7.31 -15.88 -0.34
N CYS A 377 7.03 -17.18 -0.55
CA CYS A 377 6.53 -18.06 0.50
C CYS A 377 7.65 -18.61 1.38
N ARG A 378 7.46 -18.55 2.70
CA ARG A 378 8.43 -19.07 3.70
C ARG A 378 8.62 -20.58 3.53
N PHE A 379 7.55 -21.36 3.35
CA PHE A 379 7.63 -22.81 3.16
C PHE A 379 8.35 -23.27 1.90
N ALA A 380 8.62 -22.38 0.96
CA ALA A 380 9.37 -22.70 -0.24
C ALA A 380 10.86 -22.36 -0.13
N ARG A 381 11.28 -21.64 0.95
CA ARG A 381 12.67 -21.21 1.17
C ARG A 381 13.42 -22.10 2.16
N ASP A 382 12.70 -22.86 2.98
CA ASP A 382 13.20 -23.83 3.94
C ASP A 382 13.33 -25.21 3.25
#